data_c49d51d496e45f2e2c917098780e6008
#
_entry.id   c49d51d496e45f2e2c917098780e6008
#
_cell.length_a   1.000
_cell.length_b   1.000
_cell.length_c   1.000
_cell.angle_alpha   90.00
_cell.angle_beta   90.00
_cell.angle_gamma   90.00
#
_symmetry.space_group_name_H-M   'P 1'
#
loop_
_entity.id
_entity.type
_entity.pdbx_description
1 polymer ?
#
loop_
_entity_poly.entity_id
_entity_poly.type
_entity_poly.pdbx_seq_one_letter_code
_entity_poly.pdbx_strand_id
1 'polypeptide(L)'
;MAAKKSNWSSCNLLEPMPDGSRLWQFSVSSKKVKLSGDLRVAVGENPPTKAVSKDWTDLLSRKLNIATLPPEKVFLRVVDLPPCDQDELLPMVEFQIEDLSPLPAVQTVWSAELVPGSTGSEGNQTVLVTIAERSVVEERLEELESVNFLADRVEVPLLRELVSSEPRADGAHIQLVQGGDSVLALVAWWFDGRLVEINSFNLPDRDVNRDVLVEKINNVAWSGEIAGWMPGDPACYLAKRGDVGADWKVALAKCFGDRIKEVDPVAEVDMATATAEFASRSASPGLMIEEYRTRNRQRFLDGLWMDGIKGVVAFMLLGLLGFYVYGSTLQGTLDEKQQLVTVKSNLYNKALLLKAKVETLEKQKALKFAALDAWYKVVTGLPAELKFKQLSFSSERTLEGKTSRTLLINGEVGLDNEAMIDTYHEALTRLEGGDGQLLFSSVRGGNSRRDARKNVTVWSLECEFDGK
;
A
#
# COMPACT_ATOMS: atom_id res chain seq x y z
N MET A 1 -7.71 -8.89 -42.46
CA MET A 1 -7.08 -9.13 -41.13
C MET A 1 -7.86 -8.42 -40.04
N ALA A 2 -8.28 -9.10 -38.97
CA ALA A 2 -8.93 -8.46 -37.83
C ALA A 2 -7.84 -7.67 -37.07
N ALA A 3 -7.99 -6.36 -36.94
CA ALA A 3 -7.07 -5.50 -36.21
C ALA A 3 -6.93 -6.01 -34.78
N LYS A 4 -5.74 -6.44 -34.41
CA LYS A 4 -5.41 -6.86 -33.05
C LYS A 4 -5.78 -5.71 -32.12
N LYS A 5 -6.67 -5.96 -31.17
CA LYS A 5 -7.17 -4.95 -30.25
C LYS A 5 -5.98 -4.32 -29.51
N SER A 6 -5.79 -3.02 -29.67
CA SER A 6 -4.77 -2.31 -28.89
C SER A 6 -5.00 -2.49 -27.39
N ASN A 7 -3.99 -2.94 -26.68
CA ASN A 7 -4.01 -3.08 -25.21
C ASN A 7 -3.59 -1.78 -24.50
N TRP A 8 -3.35 -0.72 -25.27
CA TRP A 8 -2.87 0.57 -24.78
C TRP A 8 -4.04 1.55 -24.65
N SER A 9 -4.05 2.34 -23.60
CA SER A 9 -5.04 3.40 -23.33
C SER A 9 -4.49 4.80 -23.63
N SER A 10 -3.18 4.96 -23.55
CA SER A 10 -2.48 6.20 -23.92
C SER A 10 -1.15 5.90 -24.59
N CYS A 11 -0.67 6.86 -25.37
CA CYS A 11 0.59 6.78 -26.06
C CYS A 11 1.31 8.12 -25.93
N ASN A 12 2.59 8.09 -25.60
CA ASN A 12 3.49 9.23 -25.54
C ASN A 12 4.57 9.05 -26.58
N LEU A 13 4.76 10.04 -27.43
CA LEU A 13 5.83 10.08 -28.43
C LEU A 13 6.79 11.21 -28.06
N LEU A 14 8.04 10.91 -27.82
CA LEU A 14 9.07 11.89 -27.49
C LEU A 14 10.05 12.04 -28.64
N GLU A 15 10.02 13.21 -29.27
CA GLU A 15 10.79 13.56 -30.44
C GLU A 15 11.91 14.55 -30.07
N PRO A 16 13.18 14.30 -30.46
CA PRO A 16 14.26 15.26 -30.27
C PRO A 16 14.06 16.47 -31.18
N MET A 17 14.30 17.65 -30.61
CA MET A 17 14.29 18.94 -31.34
C MET A 17 15.64 19.63 -31.11
N PRO A 18 16.05 20.54 -31.96
CA PRO A 18 17.31 21.30 -31.77
C PRO A 18 17.39 22.07 -30.46
N ASP A 19 16.24 22.52 -29.96
CA ASP A 19 16.06 23.31 -28.74
C ASP A 19 15.53 22.50 -27.54
N GLY A 20 15.55 21.15 -27.64
CA GLY A 20 15.08 20.27 -26.57
C GLY A 20 14.39 19.02 -27.06
N SER A 21 13.17 18.78 -26.59
CA SER A 21 12.34 17.66 -27.01
C SER A 21 10.87 18.08 -27.10
N ARG A 22 10.12 17.39 -27.94
CA ARG A 22 8.68 17.59 -28.05
C ARG A 22 7.97 16.32 -27.63
N LEU A 23 7.08 16.42 -26.67
CA LEU A 23 6.27 15.34 -26.14
C LEU A 23 4.85 15.43 -26.69
N TRP A 24 4.52 14.51 -27.57
CA TRP A 24 3.18 14.31 -28.06
C TRP A 24 2.45 13.29 -27.17
N GLN A 25 1.25 13.62 -26.75
CA GLN A 25 0.43 12.74 -25.92
C GLN A 25 -0.84 12.37 -26.68
N PHE A 26 -1.17 11.11 -26.70
CA PHE A 26 -2.33 10.59 -27.39
C PHE A 26 -3.17 9.72 -26.47
N SER A 27 -4.50 9.85 -26.60
CA SER A 27 -5.45 8.88 -26.06
C SER A 27 -5.73 7.80 -27.10
N VAL A 28 -5.59 6.55 -26.71
CA VAL A 28 -5.76 5.40 -27.60
C VAL A 28 -7.08 4.70 -27.27
N SER A 29 -7.92 4.56 -28.26
CA SER A 29 -9.14 3.75 -28.20
C SER A 29 -9.09 2.65 -29.26
N SER A 30 -9.96 1.65 -29.12
CA SER A 30 -10.02 0.53 -30.09
C SER A 30 -10.19 0.95 -31.55
N LYS A 31 -10.68 2.16 -31.81
CA LYS A 31 -10.99 2.66 -33.16
C LYS A 31 -10.13 3.82 -33.61
N LYS A 32 -9.63 4.67 -32.71
CA LYS A 32 -8.92 5.92 -33.07
C LYS A 32 -7.88 6.30 -32.01
N VAL A 33 -6.80 6.87 -32.51
CA VAL A 33 -5.78 7.59 -31.71
C VAL A 33 -6.10 9.08 -31.86
N LYS A 34 -6.15 9.80 -30.74
CA LYS A 34 -6.45 11.24 -30.72
C LYS A 34 -5.37 11.97 -29.92
N LEU A 35 -4.88 13.07 -30.47
CA LEU A 35 -4.00 13.98 -29.76
C LEU A 35 -4.69 14.51 -28.50
N SER A 36 -4.04 14.38 -27.36
CA SER A 36 -4.50 14.89 -26.06
C SER A 36 -3.61 15.98 -25.48
N GLY A 37 -2.35 16.05 -25.91
CA GLY A 37 -1.39 17.06 -25.46
C GLY A 37 -0.22 17.18 -26.43
N ASP A 38 0.37 18.39 -26.47
CA ASP A 38 1.56 18.75 -27.22
C ASP A 38 2.40 19.66 -26.30
N LEU A 39 3.55 19.19 -25.86
CA LEU A 39 4.40 19.86 -24.90
C LEU A 39 5.83 19.96 -25.42
N ARG A 40 6.39 21.16 -25.35
CA ARG A 40 7.82 21.36 -25.60
C ARG A 40 8.56 21.31 -24.29
N VAL A 41 9.62 20.51 -24.25
CA VAL A 41 10.51 20.29 -23.09
C VAL A 41 11.85 20.89 -23.48
N ALA A 42 12.29 21.92 -22.76
CA ALA A 42 13.56 22.60 -23.04
C ALA A 42 14.76 21.70 -22.75
N VAL A 43 15.92 22.02 -23.32
CA VAL A 43 17.17 21.30 -23.05
C VAL A 43 17.47 21.30 -21.55
N GLY A 44 17.69 20.12 -20.98
CA GLY A 44 17.98 19.93 -19.55
C GLY A 44 16.74 19.86 -18.64
N GLU A 45 15.54 20.01 -19.19
CA GLU A 45 14.30 19.77 -18.45
C GLU A 45 13.80 18.33 -18.64
N ASN A 46 13.14 17.81 -17.63
CA ASN A 46 12.54 16.49 -17.71
C ASN A 46 11.09 16.59 -18.21
N PRO A 47 10.63 15.66 -19.04
CA PRO A 47 9.23 15.58 -19.40
C PRO A 47 8.37 15.38 -18.14
N PRO A 48 7.09 15.85 -18.15
CA PRO A 48 6.21 15.73 -17.00
C PRO A 48 6.08 14.28 -16.51
N THR A 49 6.55 14.00 -15.29
CA THR A 49 6.60 12.64 -14.73
C THR A 49 5.24 11.94 -14.77
N LYS A 50 4.16 12.64 -14.47
CA LYS A 50 2.79 12.07 -14.54
C LYS A 50 2.40 11.56 -15.91
N ALA A 51 2.94 12.17 -16.96
CA ALA A 51 2.64 11.78 -18.34
C ALA A 51 3.42 10.52 -18.73
N VAL A 52 4.71 10.48 -18.43
CA VAL A 52 5.65 9.49 -18.98
C VAL A 52 6.02 8.36 -18.03
N SER A 53 5.96 8.59 -16.69
CA SER A 53 6.27 7.53 -15.74
C SER A 53 5.18 6.46 -15.71
N LYS A 54 5.59 5.24 -15.51
CA LYS A 54 4.70 4.10 -15.31
C LYS A 54 4.54 3.85 -13.83
N ASP A 55 3.32 3.75 -13.38
CA ASP A 55 2.93 3.48 -12.01
C ASP A 55 1.90 2.34 -11.92
N TRP A 56 1.38 2.06 -10.73
CA TRP A 56 0.40 0.99 -10.52
C TRP A 56 -0.89 1.17 -11.35
N THR A 57 -1.22 2.40 -11.77
CA THR A 57 -2.39 2.67 -12.61
C THR A 57 -2.21 2.11 -14.02
N ASP A 58 -0.97 1.91 -14.47
CA ASP A 58 -0.65 1.31 -15.76
C ASP A 58 -1.00 -0.18 -15.85
N LEU A 59 -1.29 -0.83 -14.73
CA LEU A 59 -1.87 -2.17 -14.73
C LEU A 59 -3.28 -2.20 -15.31
N LEU A 60 -4.04 -1.12 -15.11
CA LEU A 60 -5.41 -0.97 -15.59
C LEU A 60 -5.49 -0.16 -16.89
N SER A 61 -4.58 0.81 -17.05
CA SER A 61 -4.56 1.81 -18.09
C SER A 61 -3.16 1.95 -18.67
N ARG A 62 -2.79 1.01 -19.56
CA ARG A 62 -1.42 0.86 -20.07
C ARG A 62 -1.00 2.06 -20.91
N LYS A 63 0.15 2.65 -20.56
CA LYS A 63 0.83 3.69 -21.35
C LYS A 63 1.89 3.08 -22.26
N LEU A 64 1.93 3.55 -23.50
CA LEU A 64 2.98 3.22 -24.47
C LEU A 64 3.89 4.43 -24.63
N ASN A 65 5.15 4.30 -24.24
CA ASN A 65 6.17 5.32 -24.44
C ASN A 65 7.00 5.01 -25.69
N ILE A 66 6.93 5.89 -26.67
CA ILE A 66 7.63 5.76 -27.95
C ILE A 66 8.78 6.77 -27.97
N ALA A 67 9.98 6.27 -28.11
CA ALA A 67 11.14 7.06 -28.45
C ALA A 67 11.23 7.22 -29.96
N THR A 68 11.76 8.34 -30.41
CA THR A 68 12.03 8.53 -31.85
C THR A 68 13.51 8.59 -32.12
N LEU A 69 13.86 8.02 -33.28
CA LEU A 69 15.21 8.11 -33.81
C LEU A 69 15.18 8.99 -35.08
N PRO A 70 16.16 9.89 -35.24
CA PRO A 70 16.28 10.68 -36.46
C PRO A 70 16.48 9.79 -37.68
N PRO A 71 15.88 10.12 -38.84
CA PRO A 71 15.93 9.26 -40.01
C PRO A 71 17.32 9.19 -40.65
N GLU A 72 18.24 10.14 -40.39
CA GLU A 72 19.61 10.13 -40.80
C GLU A 72 20.47 9.08 -40.07
N LYS A 73 19.96 8.49 -39.03
CA LYS A 73 20.62 7.46 -38.20
C LYS A 73 20.19 6.05 -38.54
N VAL A 74 19.39 5.88 -39.59
CA VAL A 74 18.90 4.57 -40.04
C VAL A 74 19.23 4.28 -41.50
N PHE A 75 19.38 3.00 -41.78
CA PHE A 75 19.46 2.47 -43.14
C PHE A 75 18.12 1.81 -43.47
N LEU A 76 17.66 2.06 -44.69
CA LEU A 76 16.38 1.56 -45.15
C LEU A 76 16.58 0.57 -46.30
N ARG A 77 15.84 -0.52 -46.29
CA ARG A 77 15.86 -1.54 -47.35
C ARG A 77 14.44 -1.99 -47.63
N VAL A 78 14.19 -2.25 -48.88
CA VAL A 78 12.95 -2.86 -49.34
C VAL A 78 13.25 -4.30 -49.76
N VAL A 79 12.44 -5.23 -49.31
CA VAL A 79 12.58 -6.66 -49.57
C VAL A 79 11.25 -7.23 -49.97
N ASP A 80 11.22 -8.05 -51.01
CA ASP A 80 10.05 -8.84 -51.36
C ASP A 80 10.12 -10.21 -50.72
N LEU A 81 9.14 -10.55 -49.90
CA LEU A 81 9.04 -11.83 -49.23
C LEU A 81 7.83 -12.61 -49.67
N PRO A 82 7.86 -13.95 -49.68
CA PRO A 82 6.63 -14.74 -49.88
C PRO A 82 5.55 -14.35 -48.89
N PRO A 83 4.25 -14.49 -49.24
CA PRO A 83 3.17 -14.24 -48.32
C PRO A 83 3.34 -15.04 -47.04
N CYS A 84 3.45 -14.34 -45.92
CA CYS A 84 3.69 -14.93 -44.60
C CYS A 84 2.83 -14.19 -43.58
N ASP A 85 2.61 -14.83 -42.41
CA ASP A 85 2.00 -14.17 -41.29
C ASP A 85 3.00 -13.26 -40.57
N GLN A 86 2.50 -12.28 -39.82
CA GLN A 86 3.33 -11.29 -39.14
C GLN A 86 4.35 -11.91 -38.14
N ASP A 87 4.04 -13.07 -37.61
CA ASP A 87 4.92 -13.78 -36.66
C ASP A 87 6.07 -14.50 -37.39
N GLU A 88 5.93 -14.77 -38.71
CA GLU A 88 6.94 -15.40 -39.56
C GLU A 88 7.84 -14.35 -40.25
N LEU A 89 7.38 -13.09 -40.33
CA LEU A 89 8.09 -12.02 -41.00
C LEU A 89 9.47 -11.77 -40.41
N LEU A 90 9.56 -11.64 -39.08
CA LEU A 90 10.84 -11.36 -38.43
C LEU A 90 11.88 -12.46 -38.65
N PRO A 91 11.58 -13.76 -38.45
CA PRO A 91 12.52 -14.83 -38.77
C PRO A 91 13.00 -14.85 -40.24
N MET A 92 12.10 -14.53 -41.17
CA MET A 92 12.47 -14.50 -42.59
C MET A 92 13.45 -13.36 -42.93
N VAL A 93 13.25 -12.18 -42.32
CA VAL A 93 14.16 -11.04 -42.48
C VAL A 93 15.49 -11.31 -41.76
N GLU A 94 15.47 -11.97 -40.61
CA GLU A 94 16.66 -12.29 -39.82
C GLU A 94 17.69 -13.08 -40.63
N PHE A 95 17.26 -14.03 -41.47
CA PHE A 95 18.15 -14.79 -42.36
C PHE A 95 18.81 -13.93 -43.43
N GLN A 96 18.24 -12.76 -43.76
CA GLN A 96 18.74 -11.86 -44.78
C GLN A 96 19.45 -10.63 -44.21
N ILE A 97 19.43 -10.44 -42.90
CA ILE A 97 19.90 -9.20 -42.29
C ILE A 97 21.39 -8.93 -42.53
N GLU A 98 22.21 -9.98 -42.64
CA GLU A 98 23.65 -9.83 -42.95
C GLU A 98 23.88 -9.26 -44.34
N ASP A 99 23.03 -9.59 -45.31
CA ASP A 99 23.12 -9.08 -46.70
C ASP A 99 22.47 -7.68 -46.80
N LEU A 100 21.47 -7.40 -46.00
CA LEU A 100 20.74 -6.12 -46.02
C LEU A 100 21.49 -5.01 -45.28
N SER A 101 22.22 -5.37 -44.24
CA SER A 101 22.86 -4.42 -43.33
C SER A 101 24.26 -4.01 -43.86
N PRO A 102 24.55 -2.71 -43.84
CA PRO A 102 25.92 -2.24 -44.11
C PRO A 102 26.89 -2.48 -42.94
N LEU A 103 26.39 -2.95 -41.80
CA LEU A 103 27.13 -3.20 -40.57
C LEU A 103 27.01 -4.67 -40.18
N PRO A 104 27.95 -5.21 -39.39
CA PRO A 104 27.80 -6.57 -38.83
C PRO A 104 26.50 -6.74 -38.05
N ALA A 105 25.84 -7.87 -38.19
CA ALA A 105 24.52 -8.13 -37.54
C ALA A 105 24.54 -7.90 -36.01
N VAL A 106 25.68 -8.20 -35.35
CA VAL A 106 25.87 -8.01 -33.90
C VAL A 106 25.85 -6.53 -33.48
N GLN A 107 26.20 -5.63 -34.41
CA GLN A 107 26.26 -4.18 -34.20
C GLN A 107 24.99 -3.48 -34.67
N THR A 108 23.98 -4.22 -35.11
CA THR A 108 22.75 -3.67 -35.65
C THR A 108 21.56 -3.98 -34.78
N VAL A 109 20.58 -3.04 -34.81
CA VAL A 109 19.21 -3.24 -34.38
C VAL A 109 18.36 -2.99 -35.60
N TRP A 110 17.38 -3.85 -35.82
CA TRP A 110 16.56 -3.76 -37.01
C TRP A 110 15.08 -4.03 -36.68
N SER A 111 14.23 -3.53 -37.54
CA SER A 111 12.78 -3.82 -37.53
C SER A 111 12.29 -4.05 -38.93
N ALA A 112 11.27 -4.84 -39.08
CA ALA A 112 10.63 -5.11 -40.35
C ALA A 112 9.10 -4.86 -40.26
N GLU A 113 8.57 -4.26 -41.30
CA GLU A 113 7.13 -3.98 -41.41
C GLU A 113 6.61 -4.20 -42.81
N LEU A 114 5.41 -4.73 -42.91
CA LEU A 114 4.73 -4.83 -44.18
C LEU A 114 4.33 -3.44 -44.71
N VAL A 115 4.61 -3.15 -45.97
CA VAL A 115 4.16 -1.92 -46.61
C VAL A 115 2.71 -2.06 -47.01
N PRO A 116 1.78 -1.33 -46.38
CA PRO A 116 0.34 -1.49 -46.67
C PRO A 116 0.03 -1.12 -48.13
N GLY A 117 -0.75 -1.94 -48.79
CA GLY A 117 -1.20 -1.69 -50.17
C GLY A 117 -0.13 -1.94 -51.24
N SER A 118 1.10 -2.32 -50.85
CA SER A 118 2.16 -2.71 -51.77
C SER A 118 2.19 -4.24 -51.90
N THR A 119 2.04 -4.74 -53.10
CA THR A 119 2.23 -6.16 -53.40
C THR A 119 3.54 -6.29 -54.19
N GLY A 120 4.43 -7.15 -53.68
CA GLY A 120 5.68 -7.44 -54.35
C GLY A 120 5.52 -8.12 -55.69
N SER A 121 6.64 -8.38 -56.41
CA SER A 121 6.63 -9.15 -57.61
C SER A 121 6.08 -10.56 -57.38
N GLU A 122 5.36 -11.10 -58.35
CA GLU A 122 4.84 -12.50 -58.34
C GLU A 122 3.90 -12.83 -57.12
N GLY A 123 3.21 -11.83 -56.55
CA GLY A 123 2.34 -12.04 -55.39
C GLY A 123 3.07 -12.04 -54.02
N ASN A 124 4.35 -11.71 -54.01
CA ASN A 124 5.10 -11.50 -52.77
C ASN A 124 4.58 -10.28 -52.01
N GLN A 125 4.94 -10.17 -50.74
CA GLN A 125 4.70 -9.02 -49.87
C GLN A 125 5.90 -8.11 -49.83
N THR A 126 5.67 -6.80 -49.99
CA THR A 126 6.73 -5.82 -49.84
C THR A 126 6.97 -5.51 -48.37
N VAL A 127 8.19 -5.64 -47.90
CA VAL A 127 8.60 -5.41 -46.54
C VAL A 127 9.62 -4.28 -46.49
N LEU A 128 9.36 -3.29 -45.63
CA LEU A 128 10.37 -2.27 -45.31
C LEU A 128 11.17 -2.74 -44.10
N VAL A 129 12.48 -2.84 -44.28
CA VAL A 129 13.43 -3.16 -43.21
C VAL A 129 14.17 -1.89 -42.83
N THR A 130 14.06 -1.52 -41.58
CA THR A 130 14.75 -0.37 -40.97
C THR A 130 15.88 -0.89 -40.11
N ILE A 131 17.08 -0.43 -40.34
CA ILE A 131 18.31 -0.89 -39.66
C ILE A 131 18.96 0.32 -39.01
N ALA A 132 19.39 0.20 -37.76
CA ALA A 132 20.14 1.22 -37.05
C ALA A 132 21.39 0.62 -36.41
N GLU A 133 22.41 1.43 -36.24
CA GLU A 133 23.55 1.04 -35.43
C GLU A 133 23.16 0.91 -33.97
N ARG A 134 23.53 -0.21 -33.34
CA ARG A 134 23.16 -0.52 -31.95
C ARG A 134 23.60 0.56 -30.97
N SER A 135 24.83 1.06 -31.13
CA SER A 135 25.40 2.12 -30.29
C SER A 135 24.56 3.41 -30.31
N VAL A 136 24.01 3.78 -31.47
CA VAL A 136 23.17 4.97 -31.64
C VAL A 136 21.80 4.81 -30.89
N VAL A 137 21.26 3.60 -30.97
CA VAL A 137 20.00 3.31 -30.27
C VAL A 137 20.23 3.25 -28.76
N GLU A 138 21.35 2.65 -28.31
CA GLU A 138 21.74 2.59 -26.91
C GLU A 138 21.92 3.98 -26.30
N GLU A 139 22.69 4.85 -26.97
CA GLU A 139 22.91 6.24 -26.57
C GLU A 139 21.57 6.99 -26.39
N ARG A 140 20.67 6.83 -27.37
CA ARG A 140 19.36 7.45 -27.32
C ARG A 140 18.51 6.93 -26.16
N LEU A 141 18.53 5.64 -25.89
CA LEU A 141 17.80 5.04 -24.77
C LEU A 141 18.37 5.46 -23.43
N GLU A 142 19.69 5.59 -23.28
CA GLU A 142 20.35 6.08 -22.07
C GLU A 142 20.01 7.55 -21.79
N GLU A 143 20.02 8.41 -22.82
CA GLU A 143 19.55 9.80 -22.69
C GLU A 143 18.13 9.85 -22.13
N LEU A 144 17.22 9.04 -22.69
CA LEU A 144 15.82 8.99 -22.28
C LEU A 144 15.64 8.43 -20.85
N GLU A 145 16.43 7.43 -20.49
CA GLU A 145 16.43 6.91 -19.12
C GLU A 145 16.88 7.98 -18.10
N SER A 146 17.84 8.84 -18.47
CA SER A 146 18.34 9.91 -17.62
C SER A 146 17.25 10.93 -17.24
N VAL A 147 16.27 11.11 -18.13
CA VAL A 147 15.10 11.99 -17.92
C VAL A 147 13.83 11.22 -17.47
N ASN A 148 14.00 9.98 -17.00
CA ASN A 148 12.92 9.10 -16.55
C ASN A 148 11.88 8.75 -17.63
N PHE A 149 12.26 8.82 -18.91
CA PHE A 149 11.42 8.35 -20.01
C PHE A 149 11.81 6.90 -20.36
N LEU A 150 11.10 5.94 -19.79
CA LEU A 150 11.31 4.52 -20.11
C LEU A 150 10.56 4.17 -21.40
N ALA A 151 11.30 4.08 -22.50
CA ALA A 151 10.76 3.74 -23.80
C ALA A 151 10.33 2.25 -23.86
N ASP A 152 9.17 2.00 -24.46
CA ASP A 152 8.71 0.65 -24.82
C ASP A 152 9.05 0.31 -26.27
N ARG A 153 9.29 1.34 -27.09
CA ARG A 153 9.40 1.23 -28.52
C ARG A 153 10.27 2.36 -29.08
N VAL A 154 10.97 2.10 -30.16
CA VAL A 154 11.75 3.10 -30.91
C VAL A 154 11.28 3.14 -32.36
N GLU A 155 10.86 4.31 -32.81
CA GLU A 155 10.29 4.52 -34.15
C GLU A 155 10.99 5.65 -34.89
N VAL A 156 10.81 5.66 -36.20
CA VAL A 156 11.26 6.73 -37.12
C VAL A 156 10.01 7.38 -37.75
N PRO A 157 9.50 8.51 -37.17
CA PRO A 157 8.22 9.09 -37.59
C PRO A 157 8.14 9.44 -39.10
N LEU A 158 9.23 9.92 -39.68
CA LEU A 158 9.26 10.34 -41.08
C LEU A 158 8.94 9.18 -42.05
N LEU A 159 9.17 7.92 -41.65
CA LEU A 159 8.79 6.77 -42.47
C LEU A 159 7.27 6.65 -42.65
N ARG A 160 6.48 7.16 -41.71
CA ARG A 160 5.02 7.12 -41.80
C ARG A 160 4.50 7.95 -42.99
N GLU A 161 5.20 9.01 -43.35
CA GLU A 161 4.87 9.79 -44.53
C GLU A 161 5.17 9.02 -45.83
N LEU A 162 6.27 8.25 -45.84
CA LEU A 162 6.65 7.47 -47.02
C LEU A 162 5.87 6.18 -47.17
N VAL A 163 5.48 5.55 -46.08
CA VAL A 163 4.77 4.26 -46.04
C VAL A 163 3.32 4.47 -45.64
N SER A 164 2.55 5.26 -46.43
CA SER A 164 1.13 5.41 -46.17
C SER A 164 0.33 4.22 -46.70
N SER A 165 -0.86 4.00 -46.14
CA SER A 165 -1.82 2.96 -46.57
C SER A 165 -2.46 3.22 -47.92
N GLU A 166 -2.26 4.40 -48.52
CA GLU A 166 -2.84 4.76 -49.79
C GLU A 166 -1.84 4.48 -50.92
N PRO A 167 -2.28 3.92 -52.05
CA PRO A 167 -1.42 3.74 -53.22
C PRO A 167 -0.85 5.10 -53.66
N ARG A 168 0.47 5.18 -53.77
CA ARG A 168 1.13 6.40 -54.26
C ARG A 168 1.18 6.39 -55.76
N ALA A 169 1.21 7.58 -56.35
CA ALA A 169 1.45 7.73 -57.77
C ALA A 169 2.84 7.26 -58.16
N ASP A 170 2.96 6.70 -59.35
CA ASP A 170 4.23 6.21 -59.86
C ASP A 170 5.28 7.32 -59.98
N GLY A 171 6.49 7.03 -59.53
CA GLY A 171 7.62 7.93 -59.60
C GLY A 171 8.47 7.98 -58.34
N ALA A 172 9.39 8.94 -58.28
CA ALA A 172 10.24 9.22 -57.13
C ALA A 172 9.56 10.15 -56.15
N HIS A 173 9.28 9.71 -54.92
CA HIS A 173 8.79 10.54 -53.82
C HIS A 173 9.98 10.98 -53.00
N ILE A 174 10.35 12.26 -53.12
CA ILE A 174 11.53 12.83 -52.46
C ILE A 174 11.11 13.73 -51.32
N GLN A 175 11.58 13.45 -50.13
CA GLN A 175 11.46 14.32 -48.97
C GLN A 175 12.79 14.94 -48.64
N LEU A 176 12.87 16.25 -48.67
CA LEU A 176 14.02 17.00 -48.20
C LEU A 176 13.73 17.56 -46.81
N VAL A 177 14.57 17.19 -45.85
CA VAL A 177 14.40 17.64 -44.42
C VAL A 177 15.65 18.40 -44.02
N GLN A 178 15.49 19.64 -43.58
CA GLN A 178 16.60 20.43 -43.07
C GLN A 178 16.95 19.95 -41.67
N GLY A 179 18.23 19.53 -41.48
CA GLY A 179 18.78 19.08 -40.19
C GLY A 179 20.02 19.93 -39.81
N GLY A 180 19.81 21.15 -39.33
CA GLY A 180 20.95 22.06 -39.06
C GLY A 180 21.73 22.40 -40.34
N ASP A 181 23.02 22.07 -40.41
CA ASP A 181 23.92 22.32 -41.55
C ASP A 181 23.83 21.23 -42.63
N SER A 182 22.92 20.28 -42.52
CA SER A 182 22.75 19.21 -43.50
C SER A 182 21.31 19.09 -43.95
N VAL A 183 21.12 18.54 -45.14
CA VAL A 183 19.79 18.19 -45.68
C VAL A 183 19.75 16.68 -45.86
N LEU A 184 18.76 16.06 -45.23
CA LEU A 184 18.44 14.68 -45.46
C LEU A 184 17.50 14.57 -46.65
N ALA A 185 17.87 13.82 -47.66
CA ALA A 185 17.05 13.44 -48.76
C ALA A 185 16.58 11.99 -48.60
N LEU A 186 15.30 11.77 -48.39
CA LEU A 186 14.67 10.44 -48.44
C LEU A 186 14.01 10.28 -49.78
N VAL A 187 14.39 9.25 -50.52
CA VAL A 187 13.88 8.98 -51.87
C VAL A 187 13.18 7.62 -51.88
N ALA A 188 11.90 7.60 -52.06
CA ALA A 188 11.11 6.38 -52.21
C ALA A 188 10.57 6.23 -53.64
N TRP A 189 10.86 5.09 -54.25
CA TRP A 189 10.44 4.79 -55.60
C TRP A 189 9.22 3.91 -55.62
N TRP A 190 8.16 4.45 -56.20
CA TRP A 190 6.86 3.77 -56.29
C TRP A 190 6.53 3.53 -57.76
N PHE A 191 6.19 2.29 -58.08
CA PHE A 191 5.72 1.90 -59.43
C PHE A 191 4.68 0.80 -59.30
N ASP A 192 3.60 0.88 -60.09
CA ASP A 192 2.45 -0.03 -60.05
C ASP A 192 1.87 -0.22 -58.66
N GLY A 193 1.82 0.86 -57.87
CA GLY A 193 1.34 0.83 -56.50
C GLY A 193 2.26 0.11 -55.49
N ARG A 194 3.52 -0.19 -55.89
CA ARG A 194 4.50 -0.90 -55.11
C ARG A 194 5.65 0.01 -54.73
N LEU A 195 6.09 -0.07 -53.47
CA LEU A 195 7.37 0.50 -53.04
C LEU A 195 8.49 -0.44 -53.52
N VAL A 196 9.31 0.02 -54.44
CA VAL A 196 10.36 -0.80 -55.05
C VAL A 196 11.71 -0.60 -54.38
N GLU A 197 12.02 0.65 -54.09
CA GLU A 197 13.33 1.01 -53.51
C GLU A 197 13.15 2.23 -52.60
N ILE A 198 14.01 2.31 -51.58
CA ILE A 198 14.06 3.44 -50.65
C ILE A 198 15.51 3.75 -50.30
N ASN A 199 15.87 5.00 -50.38
CA ASN A 199 17.21 5.45 -50.10
C ASN A 199 17.20 6.67 -49.19
N SER A 200 18.18 6.78 -48.31
CA SER A 200 18.41 7.94 -47.48
C SER A 200 19.82 8.51 -47.72
N PHE A 201 19.88 9.82 -47.96
CA PHE A 201 21.15 10.52 -48.21
C PHE A 201 21.19 11.74 -47.27
N ASN A 202 22.11 11.70 -46.33
CA ASN A 202 22.38 12.86 -45.44
C ASN A 202 23.58 13.63 -46.02
N LEU A 203 23.31 14.85 -46.47
CA LEU A 203 24.29 15.66 -47.21
C LEU A 203 24.44 17.03 -46.54
N PRO A 204 25.67 17.51 -46.27
CA PRO A 204 25.86 18.89 -45.85
C PRO A 204 25.25 19.85 -46.89
N ASP A 205 24.57 20.92 -46.42
CA ASP A 205 23.90 21.89 -47.29
C ASP A 205 24.93 22.80 -47.98
N ARG A 206 25.55 22.28 -49.03
CA ARG A 206 26.53 22.97 -49.90
C ARG A 206 26.20 22.69 -51.36
N ASP A 207 26.58 23.62 -52.23
CA ASP A 207 26.30 23.51 -53.67
C ASP A 207 26.82 22.21 -54.30
N VAL A 208 28.04 21.81 -53.91
CA VAL A 208 28.64 20.55 -54.39
C VAL A 208 27.80 19.32 -54.01
N ASN A 209 27.18 19.32 -52.87
CA ASN A 209 26.38 18.17 -52.39
C ASN A 209 25.05 18.03 -53.06
N ARG A 210 24.53 19.10 -53.67
CA ARG A 210 23.33 19.06 -54.49
C ARG A 210 23.60 18.25 -55.79
N ASP A 211 24.76 18.40 -56.38
CA ASP A 211 25.18 17.58 -57.54
C ASP A 211 25.47 16.12 -57.14
N VAL A 212 25.98 15.90 -55.92
CA VAL A 212 26.15 14.54 -55.34
C VAL A 212 24.82 13.83 -55.18
N LEU A 213 23.74 14.55 -54.74
CA LEU A 213 22.41 13.98 -54.66
C LEU A 213 21.91 13.56 -56.05
N VAL A 214 22.07 14.45 -57.05
CA VAL A 214 21.68 14.20 -58.43
C VAL A 214 22.36 12.95 -58.97
N GLU A 215 23.71 12.81 -58.74
CA GLU A 215 24.47 11.64 -59.13
C GLU A 215 23.95 10.37 -58.47
N LYS A 216 23.71 10.40 -57.14
CA LYS A 216 23.14 9.26 -56.40
C LYS A 216 21.77 8.83 -56.89
N ILE A 217 20.89 9.78 -57.16
CA ILE A 217 19.55 9.51 -57.69
C ILE A 217 19.66 8.89 -59.10
N ASN A 218 20.52 9.45 -59.99
CA ASN A 218 20.73 8.89 -61.32
C ASN A 218 21.30 7.46 -61.27
N ASN A 219 22.21 7.17 -60.33
CA ASN A 219 22.77 5.82 -60.14
C ASN A 219 21.68 4.82 -59.73
N VAL A 220 20.76 5.20 -58.84
CA VAL A 220 19.61 4.37 -58.44
C VAL A 220 18.66 4.19 -59.62
N ALA A 221 18.36 5.27 -60.37
CA ALA A 221 17.51 5.23 -61.52
C ALA A 221 18.06 4.29 -62.61
N TRP A 222 19.35 4.42 -62.91
CA TRP A 222 20.05 3.55 -63.89
C TRP A 222 20.06 2.09 -63.41
N SER A 223 20.32 1.85 -62.14
CA SER A 223 20.23 0.49 -61.56
C SER A 223 18.82 -0.09 -61.68
N GLY A 224 17.80 0.74 -61.51
CA GLY A 224 16.39 0.36 -61.63
C GLY A 224 15.97 0.06 -63.09
N GLU A 225 16.52 0.79 -64.03
CA GLU A 225 16.33 0.49 -65.49
C GLU A 225 16.95 -0.87 -65.85
N ILE A 226 18.15 -1.14 -65.38
CA ILE A 226 18.84 -2.43 -65.63
C ILE A 226 18.08 -3.57 -64.94
N ALA A 227 17.56 -3.35 -63.72
CA ALA A 227 16.78 -4.34 -62.99
C ALA A 227 15.33 -4.48 -63.51
N GLY A 228 14.93 -3.61 -64.42
CA GLY A 228 13.64 -3.66 -65.11
C GLY A 228 12.43 -3.20 -64.30
N TRP A 229 12.63 -2.59 -63.11
CA TRP A 229 11.53 -2.06 -62.32
C TRP A 229 11.26 -0.58 -62.53
N MET A 230 12.17 0.15 -63.18
CA MET A 230 11.99 1.55 -63.51
C MET A 230 11.52 1.68 -64.97
N PRO A 231 10.28 2.14 -65.18
CA PRO A 231 9.92 2.62 -66.53
C PRO A 231 10.71 3.90 -66.80
N GLY A 232 11.06 4.17 -68.04
CA GLY A 232 11.78 5.39 -68.41
C GLY A 232 11.23 6.63 -67.71
N ASP A 233 11.75 7.76 -67.81
CA ASP A 233 11.27 9.09 -67.40
C ASP A 233 10.27 9.20 -66.22
N PRO A 234 10.65 8.86 -65.00
CA PRO A 234 9.73 8.89 -63.84
C PRO A 234 9.34 10.32 -63.44
N ALA A 235 8.14 10.51 -62.89
CA ALA A 235 7.74 11.74 -62.24
C ALA A 235 8.45 11.88 -60.87
N CYS A 236 8.63 13.11 -60.40
CA CYS A 236 9.18 13.41 -59.07
C CYS A 236 8.15 14.18 -58.26
N TYR A 237 7.84 13.68 -57.06
CA TYR A 237 7.01 14.33 -56.06
C TYR A 237 7.93 14.82 -54.92
N LEU A 238 8.13 16.16 -54.88
CA LEU A 238 9.06 16.79 -53.96
C LEU A 238 8.35 17.44 -52.81
N ALA A 239 8.59 16.93 -51.60
CA ALA A 239 8.18 17.55 -50.32
C ALA A 239 9.38 18.17 -49.64
N LYS A 240 9.24 19.37 -49.07
CA LYS A 240 10.27 20.10 -48.36
C LYS A 240 9.84 20.35 -46.93
N ARG A 241 10.69 20.06 -45.96
CA ARG A 241 10.46 20.27 -44.53
C ARG A 241 11.57 21.11 -43.90
N GLY A 242 11.19 22.21 -43.25
CA GLY A 242 12.13 23.21 -42.78
C GLY A 242 12.55 24.20 -43.87
N ASP A 243 13.62 24.94 -43.65
CA ASP A 243 14.08 26.01 -44.61
C ASP A 243 15.02 25.41 -45.64
N VAL A 244 14.53 24.47 -46.41
CA VAL A 244 15.27 23.88 -47.54
C VAL A 244 15.30 24.84 -48.70
N GLY A 245 16.49 25.29 -49.12
CA GLY A 245 16.70 26.24 -50.18
C GLY A 245 16.08 25.81 -51.51
N ALA A 246 15.69 26.79 -52.34
CA ALA A 246 15.10 26.55 -53.66
C ALA A 246 16.07 25.84 -54.63
N ASP A 247 17.34 26.00 -54.42
CA ASP A 247 18.42 25.44 -55.27
C ASP A 247 18.42 23.89 -55.33
N TRP A 248 17.91 23.22 -54.31
CA TRP A 248 17.73 21.77 -54.31
C TRP A 248 16.74 21.31 -55.40
N LYS A 249 15.65 22.07 -55.61
CA LYS A 249 14.73 21.81 -56.71
C LYS A 249 15.40 21.99 -58.08
N VAL A 250 16.21 23.05 -58.19
CA VAL A 250 16.95 23.33 -59.44
C VAL A 250 17.96 22.20 -59.71
N ALA A 251 18.62 21.68 -58.69
CA ALA A 251 19.51 20.54 -58.85
C ALA A 251 18.73 19.28 -59.28
N LEU A 252 17.61 18.96 -58.64
CA LEU A 252 16.80 17.80 -58.99
C LEU A 252 16.18 17.90 -60.39
N ALA A 253 15.99 19.11 -60.94
CA ALA A 253 15.57 19.30 -62.31
C ALA A 253 16.57 18.75 -63.33
N LYS A 254 17.81 18.53 -62.97
CA LYS A 254 18.83 17.86 -63.83
C LYS A 254 18.47 16.37 -64.06
N CYS A 255 17.80 15.70 -63.09
CA CYS A 255 17.34 14.32 -63.23
C CYS A 255 15.95 14.19 -63.82
N PHE A 256 15.01 15.03 -63.32
CA PHE A 256 13.58 14.85 -63.62
C PHE A 256 13.02 15.88 -64.59
N GLY A 257 13.80 16.91 -65.01
CA GLY A 257 13.29 17.97 -65.91
C GLY A 257 12.06 18.69 -65.30
N ASP A 258 11.10 18.91 -66.14
CA ASP A 258 9.81 19.58 -65.77
C ASP A 258 8.82 18.67 -65.03
N ARG A 259 9.20 17.38 -64.79
CA ARG A 259 8.32 16.40 -64.14
C ARG A 259 8.31 16.49 -62.62
N ILE A 260 8.93 17.53 -62.03
CA ILE A 260 8.93 17.77 -60.60
C ILE A 260 7.61 18.45 -60.21
N LYS A 261 6.85 17.76 -59.37
CA LYS A 261 5.67 18.26 -58.70
C LYS A 261 5.97 18.53 -57.23
N GLU A 262 5.89 19.77 -56.79
CA GLU A 262 5.97 20.06 -55.36
C GLU A 262 4.68 19.64 -54.66
N VAL A 263 4.84 18.96 -53.52
CA VAL A 263 3.75 18.45 -52.70
C VAL A 263 3.98 19.00 -51.29
N ASP A 264 2.92 19.40 -50.63
CA ASP A 264 2.98 19.84 -49.26
C ASP A 264 3.39 18.67 -48.36
N PRO A 265 4.39 18.85 -47.44
CA PRO A 265 4.76 17.81 -46.49
C PRO A 265 3.60 17.55 -45.53
N VAL A 266 3.45 16.31 -45.10
CA VAL A 266 2.47 15.93 -44.08
C VAL A 266 2.72 16.74 -42.81
N ALA A 267 1.67 17.28 -42.18
CA ALA A 267 1.84 18.05 -40.94
C ALA A 267 2.49 17.20 -39.84
N GLU A 268 3.32 17.80 -39.01
CA GLU A 268 4.02 17.09 -37.88
C GLU A 268 3.04 16.35 -36.97
N VAL A 269 1.87 16.98 -36.70
CA VAL A 269 0.80 16.36 -35.87
C VAL A 269 0.25 15.10 -36.54
N ASP A 270 0.07 15.10 -37.83
CA ASP A 270 -0.49 13.96 -38.56
C ASP A 270 0.54 12.84 -38.63
N MET A 271 1.82 13.18 -38.81
CA MET A 271 2.92 12.24 -38.81
C MET A 271 3.10 11.60 -37.40
N ALA A 272 3.05 12.41 -36.34
CA ALA A 272 3.09 11.92 -34.97
C ALA A 272 1.89 11.03 -34.63
N THR A 273 0.68 11.42 -35.11
CA THR A 273 -0.54 10.63 -34.97
C THR A 273 -0.46 9.28 -35.71
N ALA A 274 0.04 9.28 -36.94
CA ALA A 274 0.24 8.06 -37.71
C ALA A 274 1.27 7.13 -37.06
N THR A 275 2.34 7.70 -36.48
CA THR A 275 3.37 6.94 -35.74
C THR A 275 2.74 6.32 -34.47
N ALA A 276 1.99 7.08 -33.69
CA ALA A 276 1.30 6.58 -32.50
C ALA A 276 0.26 5.50 -32.84
N GLU A 277 -0.48 5.67 -33.93
CA GLU A 277 -1.46 4.71 -34.43
C GLU A 277 -0.78 3.39 -34.85
N PHE A 278 0.26 3.47 -35.64
CA PHE A 278 1.08 2.31 -36.03
C PHE A 278 1.65 1.60 -34.80
N ALA A 279 2.35 2.33 -33.95
CA ALA A 279 3.00 1.79 -32.77
C ALA A 279 2.00 1.11 -31.80
N SER A 280 0.81 1.67 -31.64
CA SER A 280 -0.22 1.09 -30.76
C SER A 280 -0.83 -0.21 -31.28
N ARG A 281 -0.76 -0.47 -32.59
CA ARG A 281 -1.35 -1.65 -33.25
C ARG A 281 -0.34 -2.72 -33.61
N SER A 282 0.91 -2.34 -33.88
CA SER A 282 1.96 -3.26 -34.27
C SER A 282 2.44 -4.11 -33.07
N ALA A 283 2.71 -5.38 -33.34
CA ALA A 283 3.32 -6.29 -32.37
C ALA A 283 4.83 -6.13 -32.26
N SER A 284 5.48 -5.65 -33.33
CA SER A 284 6.92 -5.40 -33.34
C SER A 284 7.29 -4.24 -32.41
N PRO A 285 8.36 -4.31 -31.63
CA PRO A 285 8.81 -3.21 -30.78
C PRO A 285 9.56 -2.09 -31.55
N GLY A 286 9.58 -2.13 -32.88
CA GLY A 286 10.39 -1.23 -33.70
C GLY A 286 11.88 -1.50 -33.52
N LEU A 287 12.68 -0.45 -33.43
CA LEU A 287 14.14 -0.53 -33.21
C LEU A 287 14.54 -0.66 -31.73
N MET A 288 13.65 -1.18 -30.88
CA MET A 288 13.89 -1.33 -29.45
C MET A 288 14.80 -2.51 -29.17
N ILE A 289 15.85 -2.28 -28.36
CA ILE A 289 16.78 -3.32 -27.92
C ILE A 289 16.13 -4.15 -26.81
N GLU A 290 16.17 -5.48 -26.95
CA GLU A 290 15.47 -6.40 -26.05
C GLU A 290 15.96 -6.32 -24.60
N GLU A 291 17.26 -6.09 -24.39
CA GLU A 291 17.86 -5.93 -23.06
C GLU A 291 17.28 -4.71 -22.33
N TYR A 292 17.11 -3.59 -23.05
CA TYR A 292 16.48 -2.38 -22.49
C TYR A 292 15.01 -2.58 -22.21
N ARG A 293 14.30 -3.27 -23.10
CA ARG A 293 12.89 -3.62 -22.90
C ARG A 293 12.69 -4.45 -21.64
N THR A 294 13.53 -5.46 -21.44
CA THR A 294 13.51 -6.34 -20.26
C THR A 294 13.87 -5.55 -19.00
N ARG A 295 14.91 -4.72 -19.05
CA ARG A 295 15.34 -3.85 -17.94
C ARG A 295 14.24 -2.85 -17.55
N ASN A 296 13.60 -2.22 -18.51
CA ASN A 296 12.52 -1.28 -18.27
C ASN A 296 11.30 -1.97 -17.63
N ARG A 297 10.98 -3.18 -18.08
CA ARG A 297 9.94 -4.00 -17.47
C ARG A 297 10.28 -4.39 -16.01
N GLN A 298 11.51 -4.77 -15.76
CA GLN A 298 11.97 -5.09 -14.39
C GLN A 298 11.88 -3.85 -13.48
N ARG A 299 12.37 -2.69 -13.92
CA ARG A 299 12.26 -1.44 -13.16
C ARG A 299 10.82 -1.07 -12.83
N PHE A 300 9.91 -1.28 -13.77
CA PHE A 300 8.48 -1.07 -13.52
C PHE A 300 7.95 -2.02 -12.44
N LEU A 301 8.30 -3.32 -12.52
CA LEU A 301 7.88 -4.31 -11.52
C LEU A 301 8.49 -4.01 -10.15
N ASP A 302 9.77 -3.64 -10.08
CA ASP A 302 10.44 -3.26 -8.84
C ASP A 302 9.80 -2.03 -8.20
N GLY A 303 9.41 -1.05 -9.02
CA GLY A 303 8.65 0.12 -8.57
C GLY A 303 7.32 -0.29 -7.92
N LEU A 304 6.57 -1.18 -8.57
CA LEU A 304 5.30 -1.71 -8.05
C LEU A 304 5.49 -2.45 -6.72
N TRP A 305 6.53 -3.28 -6.60
CA TRP A 305 6.86 -3.99 -5.37
C TRP A 305 7.20 -3.03 -4.25
N MET A 306 8.02 -2.02 -4.52
CA MET A 306 8.38 -1.00 -3.54
C MET A 306 7.17 -0.22 -3.04
N ASP A 307 6.27 0.16 -3.92
CA ASP A 307 5.04 0.87 -3.54
C ASP A 307 4.06 -0.06 -2.79
N GLY A 308 3.99 -1.33 -3.17
CA GLY A 308 3.27 -2.36 -2.43
C GLY A 308 3.79 -2.52 -1.00
N ILE A 309 5.11 -2.63 -0.82
CA ILE A 309 5.76 -2.72 0.50
C ILE A 309 5.46 -1.47 1.34
N LYS A 310 5.59 -0.26 0.76
CA LYS A 310 5.24 1.00 1.46
C LYS A 310 3.78 0.98 1.91
N GLY A 311 2.87 0.49 1.06
CA GLY A 311 1.45 0.35 1.39
C GLY A 311 1.21 -0.61 2.58
N VAL A 312 1.87 -1.77 2.58
CA VAL A 312 1.79 -2.74 3.68
C VAL A 312 2.33 -2.16 4.99
N VAL A 313 3.50 -1.48 4.93
CA VAL A 313 4.10 -0.82 6.11
C VAL A 313 3.17 0.27 6.65
N ALA A 314 2.60 1.10 5.78
CA ALA A 314 1.63 2.12 6.18
C ALA A 314 0.39 1.50 6.84
N PHE A 315 -0.13 0.42 6.29
CA PHE A 315 -1.26 -0.32 6.86
C PHE A 315 -0.93 -0.93 8.24
N MET A 316 0.27 -1.53 8.39
CA MET A 316 0.74 -2.03 9.69
C MET A 316 0.87 -0.92 10.74
N LEU A 317 1.40 0.24 10.36
CA LEU A 317 1.51 1.39 11.27
C LEU A 317 0.13 1.90 11.71
N LEU A 318 -0.83 1.98 10.79
CA LEU A 318 -2.22 2.32 11.10
C LEU A 318 -2.86 1.27 12.03
N GLY A 319 -2.61 -0.01 11.79
CA GLY A 319 -3.05 -1.10 12.65
C GLY A 319 -2.48 -1.01 14.07
N LEU A 320 -1.17 -0.73 14.20
CA LEU A 320 -0.52 -0.50 15.49
C LEU A 320 -1.09 0.72 16.22
N LEU A 321 -1.32 1.82 15.50
CA LEU A 321 -1.93 3.02 16.06
C LEU A 321 -3.35 2.73 16.55
N GLY A 322 -4.15 2.03 15.76
CA GLY A 322 -5.49 1.58 16.15
C GLY A 322 -5.47 0.68 17.39
N PHE A 323 -4.53 -0.28 17.43
CA PHE A 323 -4.33 -1.14 18.59
C PHE A 323 -3.91 -0.36 19.85
N TYR A 324 -3.01 0.60 19.68
CA TYR A 324 -2.58 1.48 20.79
C TYR A 324 -3.77 2.30 21.35
N VAL A 325 -4.55 2.93 20.48
CA VAL A 325 -5.74 3.69 20.88
C VAL A 325 -6.75 2.78 21.56
N TYR A 326 -7.05 1.61 21.00
CA TYR A 326 -7.94 0.63 21.60
C TYR A 326 -7.44 0.16 22.97
N GLY A 327 -6.14 -0.14 23.11
CA GLY A 327 -5.51 -0.52 24.37
C GLY A 327 -5.62 0.58 25.44
N SER A 328 -5.38 1.83 25.08
CA SER A 328 -5.49 2.97 26.00
C SER A 328 -6.92 3.21 26.48
N THR A 329 -7.91 3.05 25.61
CA THR A 329 -9.33 3.15 26.02
C THR A 329 -9.74 2.00 26.94
N LEU A 330 -9.23 0.79 26.68
CA LEU A 330 -9.49 -0.37 27.53
C LEU A 330 -8.87 -0.20 28.93
N GLN A 331 -7.64 0.32 29.01
CA GLN A 331 -7.00 0.65 30.29
C GLN A 331 -7.77 1.68 31.08
N GLY A 332 -8.24 2.76 30.45
CA GLY A 332 -9.10 3.75 31.09
C GLY A 332 -10.36 3.16 31.69
N THR A 333 -11.03 2.23 30.99
CA THR A 333 -12.24 1.55 31.52
C THR A 333 -11.90 0.55 32.64
N LEU A 334 -10.73 -0.09 32.60
CA LEU A 334 -10.27 -0.97 33.69
C LEU A 334 -9.96 -0.17 34.95
N ASP A 335 -9.28 0.96 34.84
CA ASP A 335 -8.94 1.85 35.96
C ASP A 335 -10.21 2.39 36.64
N GLU A 336 -11.21 2.79 35.86
CA GLU A 336 -12.50 3.23 36.39
C GLU A 336 -13.20 2.11 37.17
N LYS A 337 -13.23 0.89 36.63
CA LYS A 337 -13.80 -0.27 37.33
C LYS A 337 -13.02 -0.67 38.58
N GLN A 338 -11.70 -0.59 38.55
CA GLN A 338 -10.87 -0.86 39.74
C GLN A 338 -11.12 0.17 40.84
N GLN A 339 -11.25 1.46 40.50
CA GLN A 339 -11.60 2.48 41.46
C GLN A 339 -12.99 2.22 42.08
N LEU A 340 -14.00 1.83 41.29
CA LEU A 340 -15.30 1.45 41.79
C LEU A 340 -15.25 0.23 42.74
N VAL A 341 -14.44 -0.77 42.44
CA VAL A 341 -14.23 -1.95 43.29
C VAL A 341 -13.58 -1.56 44.61
N THR A 342 -12.54 -0.72 44.59
CA THR A 342 -11.84 -0.27 45.82
C THR A 342 -12.77 0.58 46.70
N VAL A 343 -13.56 1.47 46.13
CA VAL A 343 -14.56 2.26 46.89
C VAL A 343 -15.60 1.36 47.50
N LYS A 344 -16.16 0.40 46.75
CA LYS A 344 -17.16 -0.56 47.28
C LYS A 344 -16.57 -1.48 48.35
N SER A 345 -15.33 -1.95 48.19
CA SER A 345 -14.61 -2.76 49.16
C SER A 345 -14.41 -2.00 50.48
N ASN A 346 -13.99 -0.74 50.42
CA ASN A 346 -13.81 0.11 51.59
C ASN A 346 -15.14 0.37 52.33
N LEU A 347 -16.23 0.58 51.59
CA LEU A 347 -17.58 0.71 52.18
C LEU A 347 -18.02 -0.59 52.85
N TYR A 348 -17.79 -1.72 52.21
CA TYR A 348 -18.13 -3.04 52.76
C TYR A 348 -17.33 -3.33 54.04
N ASN A 349 -16.02 -3.07 54.05
CA ASN A 349 -15.18 -3.24 55.24
C ASN A 349 -15.64 -2.32 56.42
N LYS A 350 -16.02 -1.07 56.12
CA LYS A 350 -16.61 -0.18 57.14
C LYS A 350 -17.92 -0.71 57.67
N ALA A 351 -18.78 -1.27 56.83
CA ALA A 351 -20.03 -1.87 57.26
C ALA A 351 -19.81 -3.11 58.13
N LEU A 352 -18.83 -3.96 57.85
CA LEU A 352 -18.45 -5.10 58.66
C LEU A 352 -17.91 -4.67 60.04
N LEU A 353 -17.06 -3.64 60.09
CA LEU A 353 -16.55 -3.08 61.36
C LEU A 353 -17.69 -2.50 62.22
N LEU A 354 -18.63 -1.78 61.61
CA LEU A 354 -19.80 -1.27 62.28
C LEU A 354 -20.70 -2.40 62.84
N LYS A 355 -20.94 -3.45 62.06
CA LYS A 355 -21.71 -4.62 62.49
C LYS A 355 -21.02 -5.31 63.69
N ALA A 356 -19.71 -5.52 63.62
CA ALA A 356 -18.96 -6.12 64.74
C ALA A 356 -19.02 -5.26 65.99
N LYS A 357 -18.96 -3.92 65.87
CA LYS A 357 -19.15 -2.99 67.01
C LYS A 357 -20.53 -3.08 67.62
N VAL A 358 -21.57 -3.13 66.80
CA VAL A 358 -22.96 -3.26 67.29
C VAL A 358 -23.15 -4.56 68.05
N GLU A 359 -22.64 -5.67 67.51
CA GLU A 359 -22.72 -6.98 68.15
C GLU A 359 -21.99 -7.02 69.48
N THR A 360 -20.84 -6.34 69.61
CA THR A 360 -20.11 -6.20 70.84
C THR A 360 -20.84 -5.37 71.88
N LEU A 361 -21.47 -4.27 71.43
CA LEU A 361 -22.27 -3.40 72.34
C LEU A 361 -23.54 -4.10 72.79
N GLU A 362 -24.21 -4.91 71.98
CA GLU A 362 -25.37 -5.69 72.39
C GLU A 362 -25.00 -6.74 73.42
N LYS A 363 -23.86 -7.44 73.23
CA LYS A 363 -23.36 -8.37 74.26
C LYS A 363 -23.04 -7.68 75.59
N GLN A 364 -22.44 -6.48 75.59
CA GLN A 364 -22.15 -5.70 76.80
C GLN A 364 -23.41 -5.26 77.48
N LYS A 365 -24.43 -4.85 76.73
CA LYS A 365 -25.75 -4.44 77.25
C LYS A 365 -26.48 -5.60 77.92
N ALA A 366 -26.45 -6.79 77.28
CA ALA A 366 -27.09 -7.99 77.87
C ALA A 366 -26.39 -8.40 79.16
N LEU A 367 -25.08 -8.29 79.26
CA LEU A 367 -24.29 -8.57 80.47
C LEU A 367 -24.66 -7.67 81.65
N LYS A 368 -24.84 -6.38 81.42
CA LYS A 368 -25.15 -5.40 82.46
C LYS A 368 -26.48 -5.68 83.07
N PHE A 369 -27.51 -6.02 82.27
CA PHE A 369 -28.83 -6.32 82.80
C PHE A 369 -28.92 -7.68 83.52
N ALA A 370 -28.16 -8.71 83.01
CA ALA A 370 -28.15 -10.01 83.66
C ALA A 370 -27.57 -9.95 85.08
N ALA A 371 -26.50 -9.16 85.28
CA ALA A 371 -25.88 -8.98 86.61
C ALA A 371 -26.82 -8.25 87.61
N LEU A 372 -27.58 -7.24 87.08
CA LEU A 372 -28.54 -6.50 87.93
C LEU A 372 -29.75 -7.37 88.31
N ASP A 373 -30.26 -8.16 87.39
CA ASP A 373 -31.37 -9.06 87.59
C ASP A 373 -31.03 -10.14 88.64
N ALA A 374 -29.82 -10.73 88.50
CA ALA A 374 -29.31 -11.69 89.44
C ALA A 374 -29.18 -11.05 90.85
N TRP A 375 -28.61 -9.86 90.92
CA TRP A 375 -28.47 -9.16 92.21
C TRP A 375 -29.80 -8.86 92.88
N TYR A 376 -30.77 -8.39 92.10
CA TYR A 376 -32.12 -8.12 92.64
C TYR A 376 -32.81 -9.35 93.17
N LYS A 377 -32.76 -10.48 92.45
CA LYS A 377 -33.38 -11.74 92.87
C LYS A 377 -32.70 -12.37 94.06
N VAL A 378 -31.38 -12.32 94.14
CA VAL A 378 -30.62 -12.82 95.30
C VAL A 378 -30.95 -12.00 96.59
N VAL A 379 -31.10 -10.70 96.49
CA VAL A 379 -31.45 -9.82 97.61
C VAL A 379 -32.89 -10.00 98.05
N THR A 380 -33.82 -10.13 97.11
CA THR A 380 -35.22 -10.30 97.40
C THR A 380 -35.54 -11.66 98.02
N GLY A 381 -34.78 -12.69 97.73
CA GLY A 381 -34.93 -14.05 98.27
C GLY A 381 -34.22 -14.29 99.62
N LEU A 382 -33.61 -13.29 100.21
CA LEU A 382 -32.94 -13.41 101.48
C LEU A 382 -33.90 -13.58 102.67
N PRO A 383 -33.76 -14.66 103.43
CA PRO A 383 -34.52 -14.79 104.68
C PRO A 383 -34.15 -13.68 105.68
N ALA A 384 -35.15 -13.24 106.45
CA ALA A 384 -35.02 -12.11 107.40
C ALA A 384 -33.92 -12.30 108.52
N GLU A 385 -33.57 -13.54 108.77
CA GLU A 385 -32.60 -13.97 109.78
C GLU A 385 -31.16 -13.87 109.26
N LEU A 386 -30.89 -13.85 107.91
CA LEU A 386 -29.62 -13.75 107.28
C LEU A 386 -29.27 -12.28 106.97
N LYS A 387 -28.03 -11.88 107.16
CA LYS A 387 -27.57 -10.53 106.83
C LYS A 387 -26.46 -10.63 105.80
N PHE A 388 -26.58 -9.90 104.70
CA PHE A 388 -25.48 -9.75 103.73
C PHE A 388 -24.43 -8.85 104.29
N LYS A 389 -23.15 -9.26 104.10
CA LYS A 389 -22.03 -8.44 104.38
C LYS A 389 -21.38 -7.90 103.09
N GLN A 390 -21.34 -8.72 102.07
CA GLN A 390 -20.73 -8.37 100.78
C GLN A 390 -21.31 -9.23 99.66
N LEU A 391 -21.61 -8.62 98.58
CA LEU A 391 -21.94 -9.24 97.32
C LEU A 391 -20.90 -8.79 96.28
N SER A 392 -20.21 -9.75 95.63
CA SER A 392 -19.24 -9.44 94.62
C SER A 392 -19.51 -10.27 93.40
N PHE A 393 -19.61 -9.59 92.24
CA PHE A 393 -19.75 -10.22 90.92
C PHE A 393 -18.44 -10.18 90.24
N SER A 394 -17.95 -11.35 89.81
CA SER A 394 -16.70 -11.50 89.03
C SER A 394 -17.00 -12.20 87.73
N SER A 395 -16.30 -11.76 86.66
CA SER A 395 -16.36 -12.39 85.40
C SER A 395 -14.91 -12.67 84.92
N GLU A 396 -14.53 -13.90 84.99
CA GLU A 396 -13.19 -14.36 84.59
C GLU A 396 -13.25 -15.13 83.26
N ARG A 397 -12.28 -14.85 82.43
CA ARG A 397 -12.16 -15.55 81.16
C ARG A 397 -11.17 -16.69 81.35
N THR A 398 -11.63 -17.90 81.23
CA THR A 398 -10.77 -19.12 81.31
C THR A 398 -9.85 -19.21 80.08
N LEU A 399 -8.73 -19.88 80.22
CA LEU A 399 -7.73 -20.12 79.13
C LEU A 399 -8.37 -20.80 77.89
N GLU A 400 -9.47 -21.44 78.05
CA GLU A 400 -10.26 -22.07 76.96
C GLU A 400 -11.25 -21.12 76.27
N GLY A 401 -11.26 -19.83 76.60
CA GLY A 401 -12.11 -18.84 75.99
C GLY A 401 -13.54 -18.78 76.53
N LYS A 402 -13.92 -19.63 77.47
CA LYS A 402 -15.19 -19.60 78.17
C LYS A 402 -15.15 -18.53 79.24
N THR A 403 -16.18 -17.72 79.34
CA THR A 403 -16.34 -16.70 80.38
C THR A 403 -17.13 -17.29 81.54
N SER A 404 -16.44 -17.60 82.66
CA SER A 404 -17.11 -17.99 83.88
C SER A 404 -17.55 -16.71 84.62
N ARG A 405 -18.76 -16.70 85.09
CA ARG A 405 -19.36 -15.58 85.81
C ARG A 405 -19.79 -16.12 87.18
N THR A 406 -19.23 -15.56 88.19
CA THR A 406 -19.52 -15.99 89.55
C THR A 406 -20.03 -14.81 90.38
N LEU A 407 -21.06 -15.07 91.18
CA LEU A 407 -21.55 -14.18 92.22
C LEU A 407 -21.14 -14.78 93.56
N LEU A 408 -20.27 -14.10 94.26
CA LEU A 408 -19.89 -14.47 95.62
C LEU A 408 -20.76 -13.69 96.59
N ILE A 409 -21.42 -14.41 97.47
CA ILE A 409 -22.31 -13.91 98.49
C ILE A 409 -21.68 -14.22 99.85
N ASN A 410 -21.41 -13.18 100.60
CA ASN A 410 -20.90 -13.32 101.99
C ASN A 410 -21.88 -12.71 102.94
N GLY A 411 -22.13 -13.40 104.07
CA GLY A 411 -23.10 -12.93 105.07
C GLY A 411 -22.79 -13.39 106.46
N GLU A 412 -23.63 -12.97 107.36
CA GLU A 412 -23.58 -13.32 108.80
C GLU A 412 -24.93 -13.78 109.30
N VAL A 413 -24.97 -14.74 110.23
CA VAL A 413 -26.18 -15.27 110.85
C VAL A 413 -25.93 -15.51 112.33
N GLY A 414 -26.95 -15.35 113.14
CA GLY A 414 -26.89 -15.71 114.59
C GLY A 414 -26.73 -17.22 114.75
N LEU A 415 -26.03 -17.67 115.81
CA LEU A 415 -25.72 -19.07 116.05
C LEU A 415 -26.98 -19.97 116.16
N ASP A 416 -28.12 -19.43 116.59
CA ASP A 416 -29.35 -20.20 116.71
C ASP A 416 -30.05 -20.46 115.39
N ASN A 417 -29.64 -19.77 114.29
CA ASN A 417 -30.30 -19.81 112.97
C ASN A 417 -29.40 -20.34 111.87
N GLU A 418 -28.29 -21.13 112.19
CA GLU A 418 -27.41 -21.67 111.17
C GLU A 418 -28.04 -22.52 110.08
N ALA A 419 -29.16 -23.23 110.44
CA ALA A 419 -29.94 -24.04 109.47
C ALA A 419 -30.55 -23.20 108.33
N MET A 420 -30.66 -21.90 108.49
CA MET A 420 -31.23 -21.00 107.49
C MET A 420 -30.26 -20.78 106.31
N ILE A 421 -28.92 -21.04 106.48
CA ILE A 421 -27.96 -20.97 105.44
C ILE A 421 -28.20 -22.06 104.42
N ASP A 422 -28.56 -23.28 104.86
CA ASP A 422 -28.87 -24.40 103.95
C ASP A 422 -30.17 -24.19 103.21
N THR A 423 -31.18 -23.63 103.93
CA THR A 423 -32.42 -23.26 103.33
C THR A 423 -32.25 -22.20 102.22
N TYR A 424 -31.41 -21.21 102.49
CA TYR A 424 -31.08 -20.18 101.51
C TYR A 424 -30.24 -20.74 100.33
N HIS A 425 -29.35 -21.63 100.60
CA HIS A 425 -28.59 -22.35 99.56
C HIS A 425 -29.50 -23.14 98.63
N GLU A 426 -30.47 -23.87 99.19
CA GLU A 426 -31.50 -24.55 98.37
C GLU A 426 -32.36 -23.59 97.60
N ALA A 427 -32.75 -22.47 98.18
CA ALA A 427 -33.55 -21.44 97.48
C ALA A 427 -32.80 -20.83 96.33
N LEU A 428 -31.49 -20.55 96.46
CA LEU A 428 -30.61 -20.06 95.38
C LEU A 428 -30.45 -21.07 94.26
N THR A 429 -30.43 -22.37 94.61
CA THR A 429 -30.27 -23.44 93.58
C THR A 429 -31.55 -23.59 92.72
N ARG A 430 -32.67 -23.18 93.22
CA ARG A 430 -33.98 -23.21 92.52
C ARG A 430 -34.39 -21.87 91.96
N LEU A 431 -33.53 -20.85 92.02
CA LEU A 431 -33.84 -19.50 91.58
C LEU A 431 -33.92 -19.44 90.07
N GLU A 432 -35.11 -19.08 89.54
CA GLU A 432 -35.30 -18.94 88.07
C GLU A 432 -34.93 -17.55 87.59
N GLY A 433 -34.31 -17.46 86.39
CA GLY A 433 -34.04 -16.21 85.69
C GLY A 433 -35.33 -15.59 85.15
N GLY A 434 -35.24 -14.43 84.47
CA GLY A 434 -36.34 -13.78 83.77
C GLY A 434 -36.89 -14.54 82.57
N ASP A 435 -36.15 -15.52 82.11
CA ASP A 435 -36.43 -16.43 81.00
C ASP A 435 -37.00 -17.80 81.40
N GLY A 436 -37.25 -18.00 82.70
CA GLY A 436 -37.79 -19.27 83.25
C GLY A 436 -36.75 -20.39 83.34
N GLN A 437 -35.46 -20.10 83.10
CA GLN A 437 -34.37 -21.04 83.33
C GLN A 437 -33.72 -20.78 84.69
N LEU A 438 -33.04 -21.81 85.24
CA LEU A 438 -32.29 -21.63 86.52
C LEU A 438 -31.21 -20.52 86.33
N LEU A 439 -31.21 -19.59 87.29
CA LEU A 439 -30.32 -18.42 87.26
C LEU A 439 -28.85 -18.80 87.43
N PHE A 440 -28.62 -19.83 88.22
CA PHE A 440 -27.31 -20.34 88.52
C PHE A 440 -27.14 -21.78 88.03
N SER A 441 -26.04 -22.07 87.37
CA SER A 441 -25.67 -23.42 86.92
C SER A 441 -25.20 -24.30 88.10
N SER A 442 -24.54 -23.67 89.06
CA SER A 442 -24.15 -24.30 90.30
C SER A 442 -24.13 -23.27 91.45
N VAL A 443 -24.52 -23.70 92.62
CA VAL A 443 -24.36 -22.93 93.83
C VAL A 443 -23.55 -23.78 94.82
N ARG A 444 -22.38 -23.27 95.12
CA ARG A 444 -21.44 -23.98 96.04
C ARG A 444 -21.44 -23.32 97.39
N GLY A 445 -21.59 -24.12 98.43
CA GLY A 445 -21.40 -23.68 99.77
C GLY A 445 -19.94 -23.40 100.10
N GLY A 446 -19.62 -22.21 100.45
CA GLY A 446 -18.29 -21.81 100.89
C GLY A 446 -18.11 -22.15 102.41
N ASN A 447 -16.97 -21.76 102.91
CA ASN A 447 -16.61 -21.99 104.31
C ASN A 447 -17.56 -21.20 105.27
N SER A 448 -18.30 -21.90 106.13
CA SER A 448 -18.92 -21.30 107.28
C SER A 448 -17.98 -21.30 108.47
N ARG A 449 -17.80 -20.15 109.08
CA ARG A 449 -16.85 -20.01 110.21
C ARG A 449 -17.53 -19.30 111.35
N ARG A 450 -17.58 -19.93 112.52
CA ARG A 450 -18.13 -19.33 113.76
C ARG A 450 -17.18 -18.27 114.27
N ASP A 451 -17.66 -17.07 114.50
CA ASP A 451 -17.01 -16.01 115.23
C ASP A 451 -17.56 -15.94 116.71
N ALA A 452 -16.89 -16.66 117.58
CA ALA A 452 -17.28 -16.76 119.00
C ALA A 452 -17.27 -15.39 119.75
N ARG A 453 -16.55 -14.37 119.18
CA ARG A 453 -16.53 -13.04 119.86
C ARG A 453 -17.77 -12.20 119.56
N LYS A 454 -18.40 -12.42 118.34
CA LYS A 454 -19.59 -11.68 117.92
C LYS A 454 -20.91 -12.48 118.02
N ASN A 455 -20.79 -13.73 118.49
CA ASN A 455 -21.87 -14.70 118.54
C ASN A 455 -22.64 -14.88 117.20
N VAL A 456 -21.91 -14.91 116.07
CA VAL A 456 -22.39 -15.08 114.69
C VAL A 456 -21.57 -16.11 113.94
N THR A 457 -22.23 -16.77 112.99
CA THR A 457 -21.55 -17.59 111.99
C THR A 457 -21.48 -16.77 110.69
N VAL A 458 -20.22 -16.61 110.14
CA VAL A 458 -19.97 -16.00 108.83
C VAL A 458 -20.07 -17.11 107.79
N TRP A 459 -20.85 -16.85 106.77
CA TRP A 459 -21.04 -17.79 105.66
C TRP A 459 -20.71 -17.18 104.37
N SER A 460 -20.35 -18.02 103.36
CA SER A 460 -20.13 -17.65 101.96
C SER A 460 -20.77 -18.66 101.01
N LEU A 461 -21.37 -18.16 99.97
CA LEU A 461 -21.94 -18.96 98.85
C LEU A 461 -21.38 -18.42 97.55
N GLU A 462 -20.97 -19.32 96.72
CA GLU A 462 -20.45 -19.02 95.33
C GLU A 462 -21.51 -19.54 94.32
N CYS A 463 -22.10 -18.62 93.62
CA CYS A 463 -23.07 -18.90 92.57
C CYS A 463 -22.50 -18.71 91.18
N GLU A 464 -22.46 -19.75 90.41
CA GLU A 464 -21.91 -19.74 89.02
C GLU A 464 -23.07 -19.60 88.06
N PHE A 465 -22.95 -18.66 87.12
CA PHE A 465 -23.99 -18.48 86.07
C PHE A 465 -23.75 -19.45 84.93
N ASP A 466 -24.78 -19.89 84.28
CA ASP A 466 -24.70 -20.69 83.08
C ASP A 466 -24.03 -19.89 81.98
N GLY A 467 -22.94 -20.41 81.47
CA GLY A 467 -22.05 -19.73 80.54
C GLY A 467 -22.57 -19.65 79.11
N LYS A 468 -23.88 -19.49 78.89
CA LYS A 468 -24.43 -19.26 77.54
C LYS A 468 -24.27 -17.84 77.09
#